data_42a25f84a6122fedaf0b4c55e4e44947
#
_entry.id   42a25f84a6122fedaf0b4c55e4e44947
#
_cell.length_a   1.000
_cell.length_b   1.000
_cell.length_c   1.000
_cell.angle_alpha   90.00
_cell.angle_beta   90.00
_cell.angle_gamma   90.00
#
_symmetry.space_group_name_H-M   'P 1'
#
loop_
_entity.id
_entity.type
_entity.pdbx_description
1 polymer ?
#
loop_
_entity_poly.entity_id
_entity_poly.type
_entity_poly.pdbx_seq_one_letter_code
_entity_poly.pdbx_strand_id
1 'polypeptide(L)'
;FLSGVPLLKNGAKLERSLTPDVARSAARTAVGWMPDGRICLWCDKTGLTREQLQNKLLGLGVADALMLDGGGSTQGFFPSGKVASSRKVPTMVLFWEETHQEENTDLNWAGKSGILTEAQLAEPEKAVTRRELAEILHRLQK
;
A
#
# COMPACT_ATOMS: atom_id res chain seq x y z
N PHE A 1 -2.19 -10.30 10.64
CA PHE A 1 -3.27 -11.26 10.32
C PHE A 1 -4.51 -10.48 9.93
N LEU A 2 -4.95 -10.56 8.67
CA LEU A 2 -6.16 -9.90 8.18
C LEU A 2 -7.30 -10.92 8.17
N SER A 3 -8.38 -10.62 8.89
CA SER A 3 -9.58 -11.45 8.93
C SER A 3 -10.72 -10.76 8.17
N GLY A 4 -11.47 -11.53 7.40
CA GLY A 4 -12.58 -11.00 6.62
C GLY A 4 -13.40 -12.11 5.94
N VAL A 5 -14.44 -11.70 5.23
CA VAL A 5 -15.26 -12.60 4.42
C VAL A 5 -14.69 -12.66 3.00
N PRO A 6 -14.24 -13.83 2.51
CA PRO A 6 -13.78 -13.96 1.14
C PRO A 6 -14.90 -13.59 0.16
N LEU A 7 -14.59 -12.74 -0.81
CA LEU A 7 -15.51 -12.28 -1.85
C LEU A 7 -15.17 -12.86 -3.21
N LEU A 8 -13.92 -12.74 -3.60
CA LEU A 8 -13.42 -13.15 -4.90
C LEU A 8 -12.18 -14.01 -4.76
N LYS A 9 -12.01 -14.93 -5.69
CA LYS A 9 -10.81 -15.74 -5.88
C LYS A 9 -10.57 -16.00 -7.36
N ASN A 10 -9.39 -15.62 -7.86
CA ASN A 10 -9.00 -15.74 -9.27
C ASN A 10 -10.07 -15.18 -10.25
N GLY A 11 -10.66 -14.01 -9.94
CA GLY A 11 -11.69 -13.38 -10.75
C GLY A 11 -13.07 -14.04 -10.69
N ALA A 12 -13.30 -14.98 -9.78
CA ALA A 12 -14.59 -15.63 -9.58
C ALA A 12 -15.21 -15.26 -8.22
N LYS A 13 -16.55 -15.15 -8.18
CA LYS A 13 -17.29 -14.96 -6.94
C LYS A 13 -17.18 -16.19 -6.05
N LEU A 14 -16.93 -15.96 -4.77
CA LEU A 14 -17.00 -17.03 -3.77
C LEU A 14 -18.37 -16.98 -3.08
N GLU A 15 -19.06 -18.11 -3.11
CA GLU A 15 -20.32 -18.27 -2.41
C GLU A 15 -20.07 -18.81 -0.99
N ARG A 16 -20.67 -18.16 0.00
CA ARG A 16 -20.67 -18.59 1.39
C ARG A 16 -21.98 -18.25 2.04
N SER A 17 -22.43 -19.12 2.93
CA SER A 17 -23.50 -18.79 3.86
C SER A 17 -23.00 -17.68 4.80
N LEU A 18 -23.78 -16.64 4.91
CA LEU A 18 -23.51 -15.50 5.79
C LEU A 18 -24.60 -15.40 6.83
N THR A 19 -24.27 -14.91 8.01
CA THR A 19 -25.30 -14.55 8.99
C THR A 19 -26.17 -13.41 8.43
N PRO A 20 -27.45 -13.31 8.82
CA PRO A 20 -28.35 -12.27 8.33
C PRO A 20 -27.78 -10.85 8.44
N ASP A 21 -27.04 -10.56 9.52
CA ASP A 21 -26.43 -9.25 9.75
C ASP A 21 -25.35 -8.92 8.71
N VAL A 22 -24.60 -9.91 8.25
CA VAL A 22 -23.56 -9.74 7.23
C VAL A 22 -24.16 -9.77 5.83
N ALA A 23 -25.24 -10.54 5.62
CA ALA A 23 -25.89 -10.69 4.31
C ALA A 23 -26.67 -9.43 3.89
N ARG A 24 -27.22 -8.65 4.85
CA ARG A 24 -28.02 -7.45 4.56
C ARG A 24 -27.23 -6.39 3.78
N SER A 25 -27.96 -5.49 3.14
CA SER A 25 -27.37 -4.28 2.55
C SER A 25 -26.81 -3.40 3.66
N ALA A 26 -25.55 -3.01 3.55
CA ALA A 26 -24.85 -2.16 4.51
C ALA A 26 -23.68 -1.43 3.84
N ALA A 27 -23.16 -0.41 4.51
CA ALA A 27 -21.87 0.18 4.15
C ALA A 27 -20.78 -0.90 4.16
N ARG A 28 -19.85 -0.85 3.20
CA ARG A 28 -18.87 -1.92 2.97
C ARG A 28 -17.45 -1.40 2.91
N THR A 29 -16.56 -2.19 3.49
CA THR A 29 -15.10 -2.03 3.37
C THR A 29 -14.54 -3.31 2.80
N ALA A 30 -13.65 -3.23 1.82
CA ALA A 30 -12.96 -4.38 1.27
C ALA A 30 -11.52 -4.04 0.88
N VAL A 31 -10.70 -5.08 0.84
CA VAL A 31 -9.37 -5.07 0.23
C VAL A 31 -9.34 -6.11 -0.86
N GLY A 32 -8.72 -5.78 -1.98
CA GLY A 32 -8.59 -6.68 -3.11
C GLY A 32 -7.24 -6.56 -3.79
N TRP A 33 -6.92 -7.55 -4.59
CA TRP A 33 -5.70 -7.64 -5.39
C TRP A 33 -6.06 -7.77 -6.86
N MET A 34 -5.41 -6.96 -7.67
CA MET A 34 -5.53 -7.02 -9.13
C MET A 34 -4.50 -7.98 -9.71
N PRO A 35 -4.72 -8.52 -10.91
CA PRO A 35 -3.76 -9.45 -11.54
C PRO A 35 -2.36 -8.86 -11.75
N ASP A 36 -2.25 -7.55 -11.87
CA ASP A 36 -0.99 -6.80 -12.05
C ASP A 36 -0.27 -6.45 -10.74
N GLY A 37 -0.76 -6.96 -9.60
CA GLY A 37 -0.19 -6.72 -8.27
C GLY A 37 -0.69 -5.47 -7.55
N ARG A 38 -1.45 -4.61 -8.21
CA ARG A 38 -2.05 -3.44 -7.54
C ARG A 38 -3.06 -3.86 -6.48
N ILE A 39 -3.15 -3.06 -5.43
CA ILE A 39 -4.11 -3.25 -4.34
C ILE A 39 -5.31 -2.33 -4.57
N CYS A 40 -6.50 -2.90 -4.44
CA CYS A 40 -7.77 -2.17 -4.44
C CYS A 40 -8.26 -2.01 -3.00
N LEU A 41 -8.45 -0.77 -2.58
CA LEU A 41 -9.10 -0.44 -1.31
C LEU A 41 -10.50 0.10 -1.60
N TRP A 42 -11.51 -0.56 -1.05
CA TRP A 42 -12.91 -0.20 -1.22
C TRP A 42 -13.51 0.27 0.08
N CYS A 43 -14.17 1.42 0.04
CA CYS A 43 -14.92 1.95 1.18
C CYS A 43 -16.14 2.71 0.66
N ASP A 44 -17.35 2.23 0.97
CA ASP A 44 -18.61 2.79 0.44
C ASP A 44 -19.68 2.77 1.51
N LYS A 45 -20.39 3.88 1.69
CA LYS A 45 -21.49 4.05 2.63
C LYS A 45 -22.90 3.93 2.00
N THR A 46 -22.99 3.75 0.67
CA THR A 46 -24.29 3.76 0.00
C THR A 46 -25.16 2.56 0.29
N GLY A 47 -24.61 1.54 0.94
CA GLY A 47 -25.31 0.30 1.25
C GLY A 47 -25.26 -0.68 0.08
N LEU A 48 -24.48 -1.74 0.24
CA LEU A 48 -24.34 -2.80 -0.76
C LEU A 48 -24.60 -4.16 -0.12
N THR A 49 -25.28 -5.04 -0.85
CA THR A 49 -25.22 -6.47 -0.54
C THR A 49 -23.85 -7.03 -0.89
N ARG A 50 -23.53 -8.24 -0.39
CA ARG A 50 -22.29 -8.94 -0.78
C ARG A 50 -22.17 -9.07 -2.29
N GLU A 51 -23.23 -9.51 -2.95
CA GLU A 51 -23.23 -9.74 -4.39
C GLU A 51 -22.99 -8.44 -5.18
N GLN A 52 -23.62 -7.35 -4.77
CA GLN A 52 -23.40 -6.04 -5.39
C GLN A 52 -21.94 -5.60 -5.24
N LEU A 53 -21.33 -5.83 -4.07
CA LEU A 53 -19.91 -5.53 -3.84
C LEU A 53 -19.01 -6.40 -4.74
N GLN A 54 -19.29 -7.72 -4.83
CA GLN A 54 -18.56 -8.63 -5.72
C GLN A 54 -18.63 -8.16 -7.18
N ASN A 55 -19.82 -7.77 -7.65
CA ASN A 55 -20.02 -7.26 -9.03
C ASN A 55 -19.20 -5.97 -9.27
N LYS A 56 -19.19 -5.04 -8.29
CA LYS A 56 -18.40 -3.81 -8.40
C LYS A 56 -16.91 -4.08 -8.47
N LEU A 57 -16.39 -4.95 -7.60
CA LEU A 57 -14.97 -5.30 -7.56
C LEU A 57 -14.52 -6.04 -8.84
N LEU A 58 -15.35 -6.95 -9.35
CA LEU A 58 -15.10 -7.60 -10.65
C LEU A 58 -15.09 -6.58 -11.81
N GLY A 59 -16.01 -5.64 -11.80
CA GLY A 59 -16.06 -4.56 -12.80
C GLY A 59 -14.82 -3.65 -12.78
N LEU A 60 -14.11 -3.59 -11.66
CA LEU A 60 -12.82 -2.89 -11.53
C LEU A 60 -11.60 -3.77 -11.89
N GLY A 61 -11.82 -5.04 -12.24
CA GLY A 61 -10.75 -5.98 -12.57
C GLY A 61 -10.07 -6.62 -11.36
N VAL A 62 -10.67 -6.57 -10.17
CA VAL A 62 -10.14 -7.20 -8.96
C VAL A 62 -10.26 -8.71 -9.08
N ALA A 63 -9.14 -9.43 -8.88
CA ALA A 63 -9.08 -10.88 -8.97
C ALA A 63 -9.36 -11.58 -7.63
N ASP A 64 -8.77 -11.10 -6.57
CA ASP A 64 -8.93 -11.64 -5.21
C ASP A 64 -9.43 -10.55 -4.28
N ALA A 65 -10.38 -10.85 -3.40
CA ALA A 65 -10.90 -9.85 -2.47
C ALA A 65 -11.43 -10.43 -1.17
N LEU A 66 -11.26 -9.65 -0.11
CA LEU A 66 -11.84 -9.87 1.22
C LEU A 66 -12.73 -8.67 1.59
N MET A 67 -13.94 -8.94 2.09
CA MET A 67 -14.77 -7.94 2.77
C MET A 67 -14.35 -7.88 4.24
N LEU A 68 -14.06 -6.68 4.68
CA LEU A 68 -13.72 -6.38 6.06
C LEU A 68 -14.97 -5.99 6.86
N ASP A 69 -14.79 -5.55 8.12
CA ASP A 69 -15.89 -5.02 8.90
C ASP A 69 -16.55 -3.83 8.19
N GLY A 70 -17.85 -3.76 8.27
CA GLY A 70 -18.68 -2.82 7.51
C GLY A 70 -19.69 -2.07 8.39
N GLY A 71 -20.77 -1.60 7.78
CA GLY A 71 -21.80 -0.84 8.47
C GLY A 71 -21.24 0.40 9.14
N GLY A 72 -21.46 0.56 10.44
CA GLY A 72 -20.94 1.69 11.23
C GLY A 72 -19.41 1.73 11.34
N SER A 73 -18.71 0.62 11.09
CA SER A 73 -17.24 0.57 11.11
C SER A 73 -16.61 1.01 9.79
N THR A 74 -17.40 1.20 8.74
CA THR A 74 -16.89 1.60 7.41
C THR A 74 -16.24 2.97 7.48
N GLN A 75 -14.92 2.99 7.33
CA GLN A 75 -14.09 4.20 7.34
C GLN A 75 -12.92 4.00 6.40
N GLY A 76 -12.48 5.08 5.75
CA GLY A 76 -11.29 5.08 4.89
C GLY A 76 -10.75 6.48 4.71
N PHE A 77 -9.44 6.59 4.60
CA PHE A 77 -8.72 7.82 4.29
C PHE A 77 -7.88 7.55 3.05
N PHE A 78 -8.10 8.34 2.02
CA PHE A 78 -7.45 8.20 0.72
C PHE A 78 -6.89 9.56 0.29
N PRO A 79 -5.90 9.63 -0.58
CA PRO A 79 -5.43 10.91 -1.13
C PRO A 79 -6.55 11.74 -1.77
N SER A 80 -7.56 11.07 -2.36
CA SER A 80 -8.71 11.71 -3.01
C SER A 80 -9.83 12.13 -2.05
N GLY A 81 -9.75 11.77 -0.76
CA GLY A 81 -10.78 12.11 0.22
C GLY A 81 -10.95 11.09 1.33
N LYS A 82 -12.00 11.25 2.12
CA LYS A 82 -12.27 10.38 3.26
C LYS A 82 -13.71 9.87 3.29
N VAL A 83 -13.89 8.65 3.78
CA VAL A 83 -15.15 8.10 4.24
C VAL A 83 -15.07 8.03 5.77
N ALA A 84 -15.80 8.89 6.47
CA ALA A 84 -15.70 9.01 7.92
C ALA A 84 -16.90 8.36 8.64
N SER A 85 -16.67 7.87 9.85
CA SER A 85 -17.69 7.42 10.79
C SER A 85 -17.33 7.90 12.18
N SER A 86 -18.34 8.07 13.05
CA SER A 86 -18.14 8.38 14.46
C SER A 86 -17.78 7.14 15.31
N ARG A 87 -17.94 5.94 14.75
CA ARG A 87 -17.62 4.71 15.46
C ARG A 87 -16.12 4.56 15.63
N LYS A 88 -15.67 4.32 16.86
CA LYS A 88 -14.27 3.94 17.12
C LYS A 88 -14.03 2.52 16.63
N VAL A 89 -13.00 2.32 15.83
CA VAL A 89 -12.55 1.01 15.37
C VAL A 89 -11.19 0.69 15.99
N PRO A 90 -11.01 -0.53 16.51
CA PRO A 90 -9.78 -0.90 17.23
C PRO A 90 -8.60 -1.21 16.28
N THR A 91 -8.88 -1.51 15.01
CA THR A 91 -7.88 -1.92 14.03
C THR A 91 -8.12 -1.26 12.69
N MET A 92 -7.05 -1.03 11.95
CA MET A 92 -7.09 -0.52 10.59
C MET A 92 -6.03 -1.22 9.72
N VAL A 93 -6.25 -1.20 8.42
CA VAL A 93 -5.26 -1.59 7.42
C VAL A 93 -4.63 -0.31 6.91
N LEU A 94 -3.32 -0.22 6.95
CA LEU A 94 -2.54 0.90 6.46
C LEU A 94 -1.76 0.46 5.23
N PHE A 95 -1.75 1.31 4.21
CA PHE A 95 -0.90 1.19 3.05
C PHE A 95 -0.14 2.50 2.92
N TRP A 96 1.16 2.41 2.74
CA TRP A 96 2.03 3.55 2.48
C TRP A 96 2.99 3.17 1.36
N GLU A 97 3.35 4.15 0.55
CA GLU A 97 4.52 4.00 -0.31
C GLU A 97 5.74 4.21 0.59
N GLU A 98 6.56 3.18 0.72
CA GLU A 98 7.96 3.43 1.04
C GLU A 98 8.54 4.15 -0.17
N THR A 99 8.53 5.46 -0.13
CA THR A 99 9.52 6.18 -0.90
C THR A 99 10.85 5.79 -0.26
N HIS A 100 11.54 4.83 -0.85
CA HIS A 100 12.97 4.72 -0.71
C HIS A 100 13.59 5.95 -1.39
N GLN A 101 13.33 7.12 -0.85
CA GLN A 101 14.35 8.07 -0.68
C GLN A 101 15.18 7.54 0.51
N GLU A 102 16.01 6.56 0.22
CA GLU A 102 17.33 6.63 0.78
C GLU A 102 17.88 7.95 0.23
N GLU A 103 17.54 9.07 0.86
CA GLU A 103 18.54 10.08 1.05
C GLU A 103 19.66 9.30 1.74
N ASN A 104 20.58 8.82 0.93
CA ASN A 104 21.81 8.25 1.47
C ASN A 104 22.50 9.46 2.08
N THR A 105 22.10 9.74 3.33
CA THR A 105 22.55 10.91 4.09
C THR A 105 24.07 10.94 4.12
N ASP A 106 24.68 9.75 4.07
CA ASP A 106 26.12 9.57 4.03
C ASP A 106 26.71 9.97 2.66
N LEU A 107 26.04 9.62 1.55
CA LEU A 107 26.47 10.04 0.20
C LEU A 107 26.22 11.52 -0.01
N ASN A 108 25.07 12.06 0.45
CA ASN A 108 24.79 13.49 0.38
C ASN A 108 25.78 14.30 1.23
N TRP A 109 26.11 13.81 2.43
CA TRP A 109 27.13 14.43 3.27
C TRP A 109 28.51 14.36 2.58
N ALA A 110 28.90 13.21 2.05
CA ALA A 110 30.18 13.01 1.38
C ALA A 110 30.33 13.90 0.12
N GLY A 111 29.24 14.10 -0.62
CA GLY A 111 29.19 15.03 -1.75
C GLY A 111 29.34 16.49 -1.31
N LYS A 112 28.55 16.94 -0.33
CA LYS A 112 28.61 18.30 0.21
C LYS A 112 29.97 18.61 0.85
N SER A 113 30.62 17.63 1.44
CA SER A 113 31.95 17.75 2.02
C SER A 113 33.08 17.65 1.00
N GLY A 114 32.78 17.47 -0.29
CA GLY A 114 33.77 17.36 -1.37
C GLY A 114 34.60 16.07 -1.31
N ILE A 115 34.17 15.08 -0.53
CA ILE A 115 34.82 13.79 -0.40
C ILE A 115 34.57 12.92 -1.64
N LEU A 116 33.34 12.96 -2.15
CA LEU A 116 32.95 12.29 -3.40
C LEU A 116 32.72 13.32 -4.52
N THR A 117 33.05 12.92 -5.74
CA THR A 117 32.75 13.69 -6.95
C THR A 117 31.34 13.47 -7.44
N GLU A 118 30.80 14.36 -8.29
CA GLU A 118 29.47 14.16 -8.90
C GLU A 118 29.38 12.85 -9.68
N ALA A 119 30.47 12.41 -10.36
CA ALA A 119 30.49 11.15 -11.08
C ALA A 119 30.40 9.94 -10.14
N GLN A 120 30.99 10.02 -8.94
CA GLN A 120 30.91 8.96 -7.92
C GLN A 120 29.54 8.93 -7.23
N LEU A 121 28.88 10.07 -7.10
CA LEU A 121 27.51 10.17 -6.57
C LEU A 121 26.46 9.67 -7.56
N ALA A 122 26.72 9.77 -8.86
CA ALA A 122 25.81 9.32 -9.90
C ALA A 122 25.72 7.77 -10.01
N GLU A 123 26.78 7.06 -9.58
CA GLU A 123 26.84 5.58 -9.61
C GLU A 123 27.27 5.00 -8.26
N PRO A 124 26.43 5.17 -7.20
CA PRO A 124 26.83 4.81 -5.82
C PRO A 124 27.11 3.32 -5.61
N GLU A 125 26.51 2.47 -6.44
CA GLU A 125 26.67 1.01 -6.35
C GLU A 125 27.92 0.51 -7.09
N LYS A 126 28.63 1.39 -7.82
CA LYS A 126 29.82 1.00 -8.54
C LYS A 126 31.00 0.80 -7.60
N ALA A 127 31.66 -0.33 -7.72
CA ALA A 127 32.87 -0.62 -6.97
C ALA A 127 33.95 0.44 -7.24
N VAL A 128 34.48 1.05 -6.19
CA VAL A 128 35.59 2.02 -6.30
C VAL A 128 36.91 1.31 -6.60
N THR A 129 37.68 1.89 -7.49
CA THR A 129 39.03 1.42 -7.77
C THR A 129 40.00 1.79 -6.64
N ARG A 130 41.17 1.11 -6.55
CA ARG A 130 42.19 1.45 -5.54
C ARG A 130 42.67 2.90 -5.67
N ARG A 131 42.69 3.45 -6.86
CA ARG A 131 43.09 4.85 -7.12
C ARG A 131 42.03 5.80 -6.56
N GLU A 132 40.73 5.57 -6.88
CA GLU A 132 39.63 6.39 -6.37
C GLU A 132 39.56 6.33 -4.85
N LEU A 133 39.75 5.15 -4.25
CA LEU A 133 39.81 5.02 -2.80
C LEU A 133 40.94 5.85 -2.19
N ALA A 134 42.12 5.84 -2.78
CA ALA A 134 43.27 6.64 -2.33
C ALA A 134 42.99 8.14 -2.42
N GLU A 135 42.32 8.59 -3.48
CA GLU A 135 41.91 10.00 -3.66
C GLU A 135 40.83 10.40 -2.59
N ILE A 136 39.86 9.52 -2.30
CA ILE A 136 38.87 9.74 -1.24
C ILE A 136 39.54 9.86 0.11
N LEU A 137 40.44 8.92 0.48
CA LEU A 137 41.18 8.96 1.72
C LEU A 137 42.06 10.22 1.87
N HIS A 138 42.66 10.70 0.78
CA HIS A 138 43.44 11.94 0.81
C HIS A 138 42.57 13.18 1.08
N ARG A 139 41.32 13.20 0.59
CA ARG A 139 40.36 14.30 0.88
C ARG A 139 39.90 14.31 2.32
N LEU A 140 39.80 13.12 2.96
CA LEU A 140 39.40 13.00 4.35
C LEU A 140 40.47 13.50 5.34
N GLN A 141 41.72 13.68 4.91
CA GLN A 141 42.83 14.12 5.75
C GLN A 141 43.07 15.64 5.74
N LYS A 142 42.28 16.37 4.97
CA LYS A 142 42.29 17.84 4.89
C LYS A 142 41.15 18.45 5.70
#